data_dee1bf6fbf463b524947a4c4ce54e114
#
_entry.id   dee1bf6fbf463b524947a4c4ce54e114
#
_cell.length_a   1.000
_cell.length_b   1.000
_cell.length_c   1.000
_cell.angle_alpha   90.00
_cell.angle_beta   90.00
_cell.angle_gamma   90.00
#
_symmetry.space_group_name_H-M   'P 1'
#
loop_
_entity.id
_entity.type
_entity.pdbx_description
1 polymer ?
#
loop_
_entity_poly.entity_id
_entity_poly.type
_entity_poly.pdbx_seq_one_letter_code
_entity_poly.pdbx_strand_id
1 'polypeptide(L)'
;LALVGAILLWAALPPLQFSPLALVAPIPWIVLIRRAEMPGRRPYRALWGAGFLFWFAILHWIRMPHPATSIGWVALSGYLAFYLPLYVGLARVAVHRLGVSAVIAAPVVWTGLELARGHVLGGFTMASLGHTQYRWTELIQVSDLAGAYGVGFVVMFLAACLGRMLPVADTSSGSGGGAAPRGPQRASRGRFVLWP
;
A
#
# COMPACT_ATOMS: atom_id res chain seq x y z
N LEU A 1 6.33 7.36 4.13
CA LEU A 1 5.08 6.59 4.12
C LEU A 1 5.32 5.09 3.94
N ALA A 2 6.13 4.66 2.94
CA ALA A 2 6.39 3.23 2.71
C ALA A 2 6.94 2.52 3.96
N LEU A 3 7.98 3.09 4.57
CA LEU A 3 8.62 2.52 5.76
C LEU A 3 7.73 2.60 7.01
N VAL A 4 6.93 3.66 7.16
CA VAL A 4 6.01 3.82 8.30
C VAL A 4 5.01 2.67 8.35
N GLY A 5 4.35 2.35 7.22
CA GLY A 5 3.44 1.19 7.16
C GLY A 5 4.13 -0.14 7.46
N ALA A 6 5.36 -0.33 6.97
CA ALA A 6 6.15 -1.52 7.21
C ALA A 6 6.51 -1.71 8.70
N ILE A 7 6.91 -0.63 9.39
CA ILE A 7 7.22 -0.64 10.82
C ILE A 7 5.95 -0.91 11.65
N LEU A 8 4.83 -0.26 11.33
CA LEU A 8 3.57 -0.48 12.04
C LEU A 8 3.09 -1.92 11.87
N LEU A 9 3.21 -2.49 10.66
CA LEU A 9 2.83 -3.88 10.42
C LEU A 9 3.76 -4.86 11.14
N TRP A 10 5.07 -4.57 11.17
CA TRP A 10 6.03 -5.36 11.94
C TRP A 10 5.69 -5.35 13.44
N ALA A 11 5.31 -4.19 14.00
CA ALA A 11 4.92 -4.08 15.40
C ALA A 11 3.58 -4.78 15.71
N ALA A 12 2.71 -4.96 14.72
CA ALA A 12 1.47 -5.73 14.86
C ALA A 12 1.68 -7.24 14.90
N LEU A 13 2.84 -7.72 14.43
CA LEU A 13 3.22 -9.14 14.37
C LEU A 13 4.14 -9.51 15.56
N PRO A 14 4.38 -10.82 15.82
CA PRO A 14 5.38 -11.23 16.79
C PRO A 14 6.78 -10.64 16.48
N PRO A 15 7.56 -10.22 17.47
CA PRO A 15 7.38 -10.47 18.90
C PRO A 15 6.49 -9.47 19.66
N LEU A 16 6.21 -8.27 19.10
CA LEU A 16 5.48 -7.22 19.81
C LEU A 16 3.98 -7.50 19.92
N GLN A 17 3.37 -8.11 18.89
CA GLN A 17 1.97 -8.55 18.86
C GLN A 17 0.94 -7.44 19.22
N PHE A 18 1.22 -6.19 18.86
CA PHE A 18 0.30 -5.09 19.10
C PHE A 18 -0.75 -5.03 18.00
N SER A 19 -1.71 -5.97 18.04
CA SER A 19 -2.71 -6.22 16.99
C SER A 19 -3.50 -4.99 16.51
N PRO A 20 -3.85 -3.96 17.33
CA PRO A 20 -4.55 -2.77 16.83
C PRO A 20 -3.76 -1.99 15.78
N LEU A 21 -2.42 -2.08 15.79
CA LEU A 21 -1.59 -1.42 14.77
C LEU A 21 -1.84 -1.97 13.37
N ALA A 22 -2.31 -3.20 13.21
CA ALA A 22 -2.64 -3.76 11.91
C ALA A 22 -3.77 -3.01 11.20
N LEU A 23 -4.68 -2.37 11.94
CA LEU A 23 -5.75 -1.54 11.38
C LEU A 23 -5.24 -0.21 10.80
N VAL A 24 -4.11 0.28 11.29
CA VAL A 24 -3.54 1.56 10.85
C VAL A 24 -2.30 1.39 9.97
N ALA A 25 -1.62 0.25 10.05
CA ALA A 25 -0.40 -0.04 9.29
C ALA A 25 -0.56 0.11 7.77
N PRO A 26 -1.68 -0.30 7.13
CA PRO A 26 -1.87 -0.12 5.70
C PRO A 26 -2.18 1.34 5.27
N ILE A 27 -2.61 2.20 6.20
CA ILE A 27 -3.05 3.57 5.89
C ILE A 27 -2.00 4.38 5.09
N PRO A 28 -0.70 4.39 5.47
CA PRO A 28 0.32 5.08 4.69
C PRO A 28 0.41 4.61 3.23
N TRP A 29 0.19 3.33 2.96
CA TRP A 29 0.18 2.78 1.61
C TRP A 29 -1.09 3.15 0.85
N ILE A 30 -2.24 3.17 1.53
CA ILE A 30 -3.53 3.61 0.96
C ILE A 30 -3.46 5.09 0.58
N VAL A 31 -2.80 5.93 1.39
CA VAL A 31 -2.53 7.32 1.03
C VAL A 31 -1.67 7.41 -0.23
N LEU A 32 -0.64 6.56 -0.39
CA LEU A 32 0.17 6.50 -1.62
C LEU A 32 -0.66 6.05 -2.84
N ILE A 33 -1.59 5.10 -2.65
CA ILE A 33 -2.48 4.64 -3.71
C ILE A 33 -3.40 5.76 -4.19
N ARG A 34 -3.92 6.57 -3.28
CA ARG A 34 -4.85 7.67 -3.58
C ARG A 34 -4.20 8.91 -4.20
N ARG A 35 -2.91 9.14 -4.00
CA ARG A 35 -2.19 10.28 -4.59
C ARG A 35 -2.16 10.20 -6.10
N ALA A 36 -2.38 11.33 -6.79
CA ALA A 36 -2.23 11.42 -8.24
C ALA A 36 -0.80 11.07 -8.66
N GLU A 37 0.18 11.62 -7.96
CA GLU A 37 1.60 11.36 -8.21
C GLU A 37 2.28 10.68 -7.02
N MET A 38 3.23 9.81 -7.33
CA MET A 38 4.02 9.13 -6.31
C MET A 38 5.16 10.05 -5.84
N PRO A 39 5.33 10.24 -4.53
CA PRO A 39 6.37 11.09 -3.99
C PRO A 39 7.76 10.47 -4.19
N GLY A 40 8.74 11.29 -4.59
CA GLY A 40 10.14 10.91 -4.69
C GLY A 40 10.59 10.42 -6.06
N ARG A 41 11.91 10.38 -6.26
CA ARG A 41 12.55 10.08 -7.55
C ARG A 41 12.39 8.60 -7.99
N ARG A 42 12.31 7.66 -7.04
CA ARG A 42 12.21 6.22 -7.29
C ARG A 42 11.26 5.54 -6.30
N PRO A 43 9.95 5.83 -6.34
CA PRO A 43 9.00 5.44 -5.30
C PRO A 43 8.87 3.92 -5.15
N TYR A 44 8.87 3.17 -6.25
CA TYR A 44 8.76 1.70 -6.21
C TYR A 44 10.00 1.03 -5.60
N ARG A 45 11.20 1.63 -5.77
CA ARG A 45 12.41 1.14 -5.08
C ARG A 45 12.33 1.38 -3.57
N ALA A 46 11.76 2.52 -3.15
CA ALA A 46 11.53 2.80 -1.74
C ALA A 46 10.49 1.83 -1.12
N LEU A 47 9.44 1.46 -1.86
CA LEU A 47 8.48 0.43 -1.45
C LEU A 47 9.16 -0.93 -1.35
N TRP A 48 9.96 -1.33 -2.34
CA TRP A 48 10.71 -2.58 -2.29
C TRP A 48 11.66 -2.60 -1.09
N GLY A 49 12.40 -1.52 -0.84
CA GLY A 49 13.30 -1.42 0.32
C GLY A 49 12.56 -1.52 1.66
N ALA A 50 11.39 -0.88 1.78
CA ALA A 50 10.54 -0.99 2.98
C ALA A 50 10.02 -2.43 3.17
N GLY A 51 9.58 -3.08 2.09
CA GLY A 51 9.19 -4.49 2.09
C GLY A 51 10.34 -5.42 2.44
N PHE A 52 11.55 -5.15 1.91
CA PHE A 52 12.74 -5.92 2.24
C PHE A 52 13.09 -5.84 3.73
N LEU A 53 13.12 -4.65 4.30
CA LEU A 53 13.39 -4.48 5.74
C LEU A 53 12.33 -5.16 6.60
N PHE A 54 11.07 -5.07 6.22
CA PHE A 54 9.98 -5.77 6.91
C PHE A 54 10.20 -7.29 6.91
N TRP A 55 10.39 -7.91 5.74
CA TRP A 55 10.59 -9.34 5.63
C TRP A 55 11.89 -9.81 6.24
N PHE A 56 12.95 -9.02 6.09
CA PHE A 56 14.25 -9.31 6.70
C PHE A 56 14.16 -9.36 8.23
N ALA A 57 13.38 -8.47 8.84
CA ALA A 57 13.14 -8.47 10.28
C ALA A 57 12.23 -9.63 10.73
N ILE A 58 11.13 -9.90 10.00
CA ILE A 58 10.19 -11.00 10.35
C ILE A 58 10.83 -12.37 10.21
N LEU A 59 11.65 -12.56 9.19
CA LEU A 59 12.25 -13.86 8.86
C LEU A 59 13.62 -14.10 9.48
N HIS A 60 14.10 -13.24 10.38
CA HIS A 60 15.44 -13.34 10.96
C HIS A 60 15.74 -14.69 11.64
N TRP A 61 14.70 -15.39 12.11
CA TRP A 61 14.80 -16.71 12.74
C TRP A 61 15.27 -17.81 11.77
N ILE A 62 15.10 -17.64 10.45
CA ILE A 62 15.53 -18.62 9.44
C ILE A 62 17.05 -18.86 9.47
N ARG A 63 17.83 -17.86 9.88
CA ARG A 63 19.31 -17.97 9.98
C ARG A 63 19.79 -18.78 11.18
N MET A 64 18.91 -19.01 12.20
CA MET A 64 19.31 -19.61 13.47
C MET A 64 19.73 -21.09 13.37
N PRO A 65 19.07 -21.96 12.56
CA PRO A 65 19.40 -23.39 12.51
C PRO A 65 20.80 -23.68 11.95
N HIS A 66 21.24 -22.94 10.92
CA HIS A 66 22.52 -23.17 10.27
C HIS A 66 23.00 -21.90 9.52
N PRO A 67 24.31 -21.58 9.52
CA PRO A 67 24.84 -20.39 8.82
C PRO A 67 24.50 -20.32 7.33
N ALA A 68 24.46 -21.47 6.63
CA ALA A 68 24.11 -21.50 5.20
C ALA A 68 22.67 -21.06 4.90
N THR A 69 21.74 -21.18 5.86
CA THR A 69 20.35 -20.71 5.70
C THR A 69 20.23 -19.19 5.63
N SER A 70 21.29 -18.45 6.00
CA SER A 70 21.36 -16.99 5.87
C SER A 70 21.21 -16.54 4.41
N ILE A 71 21.72 -17.32 3.44
CA ILE A 71 21.55 -17.01 2.01
C ILE A 71 20.08 -17.13 1.63
N GLY A 72 19.40 -18.19 2.06
CA GLY A 72 17.98 -18.39 1.84
C GLY A 72 17.14 -17.29 2.50
N TRP A 73 17.48 -16.85 3.70
CA TRP A 73 16.84 -15.75 4.40
C TRP A 73 16.90 -14.44 3.62
N VAL A 74 18.07 -14.06 3.10
CA VAL A 74 18.23 -12.85 2.28
C VAL A 74 17.46 -12.97 0.97
N ALA A 75 17.60 -14.11 0.28
CA ALA A 75 16.93 -14.36 -1.00
C ALA A 75 15.40 -14.33 -0.86
N LEU A 76 14.86 -15.02 0.16
CA LEU A 76 13.43 -15.05 0.44
C LEU A 76 12.89 -13.66 0.82
N SER A 77 13.62 -12.92 1.65
CA SER A 77 13.25 -11.54 2.00
C SER A 77 13.22 -10.64 0.76
N GLY A 78 14.20 -10.78 -0.14
CA GLY A 78 14.25 -10.06 -1.42
C GLY A 78 13.08 -10.38 -2.34
N TYR A 79 12.71 -11.67 -2.45
CA TYR A 79 11.55 -12.12 -3.20
C TYR A 79 10.24 -11.55 -2.64
N LEU A 80 10.01 -11.72 -1.34
CA LEU A 80 8.80 -11.26 -0.68
C LEU A 80 8.67 -9.73 -0.68
N ALA A 81 9.78 -9.01 -0.74
CA ALA A 81 9.80 -7.55 -0.84
C ALA A 81 9.08 -7.01 -2.08
N PHE A 82 8.97 -7.80 -3.17
CA PHE A 82 8.27 -7.38 -4.39
C PHE A 82 6.76 -7.25 -4.19
N TYR A 83 6.17 -7.91 -3.20
CA TYR A 83 4.72 -7.85 -2.97
C TYR A 83 4.23 -6.45 -2.59
N LEU A 84 5.02 -5.65 -1.87
CA LEU A 84 4.61 -4.29 -1.50
C LEU A 84 4.55 -3.32 -2.69
N PRO A 85 5.56 -3.21 -3.56
CA PRO A 85 5.43 -2.40 -4.79
C PRO A 85 4.38 -2.93 -5.76
N LEU A 86 4.18 -4.26 -5.85
CA LEU A 86 3.09 -4.86 -6.64
C LEU A 86 1.72 -4.44 -6.08
N TYR A 87 1.52 -4.52 -4.77
CA TYR A 87 0.30 -4.08 -4.12
C TYR A 87 -0.04 -2.62 -4.45
N VAL A 88 0.90 -1.72 -4.19
CA VAL A 88 0.67 -0.29 -4.45
C VAL A 88 0.48 -0.03 -5.95
N GLY A 89 1.25 -0.69 -6.81
CA GLY A 89 1.15 -0.54 -8.27
C GLY A 89 -0.20 -1.00 -8.82
N LEU A 90 -0.62 -2.21 -8.49
CA LEU A 90 -1.90 -2.78 -8.96
C LEU A 90 -3.10 -2.01 -8.39
N ALA A 91 -3.08 -1.67 -7.10
CA ALA A 91 -4.15 -0.87 -6.51
C ALA A 91 -4.24 0.54 -7.12
N ARG A 92 -3.10 1.16 -7.49
CA ARG A 92 -3.09 2.43 -8.23
C ARG A 92 -3.68 2.29 -9.64
N VAL A 93 -3.37 1.20 -10.34
CA VAL A 93 -3.99 0.91 -11.64
C VAL A 93 -5.51 0.78 -11.49
N ALA A 94 -5.98 0.03 -10.47
CA ALA A 94 -7.40 -0.11 -10.20
C ALA A 94 -8.08 1.25 -9.90
N VAL A 95 -7.45 2.10 -9.10
CA VAL A 95 -8.02 3.39 -8.71
C VAL A 95 -7.97 4.40 -9.86
N HIS A 96 -6.80 4.59 -10.50
CA HIS A 96 -6.59 5.71 -11.44
C HIS A 96 -6.92 5.38 -12.89
N ARG A 97 -6.90 4.09 -13.30
CA ARG A 97 -7.24 3.69 -14.66
C ARG A 97 -8.62 3.05 -14.78
N LEU A 98 -9.02 2.24 -13.78
CA LEU A 98 -10.31 1.54 -13.80
C LEU A 98 -11.39 2.29 -13.02
N GLY A 99 -11.08 3.39 -12.33
CA GLY A 99 -12.04 4.19 -11.57
C GLY A 99 -12.58 3.49 -10.31
N VAL A 100 -11.96 2.40 -9.87
CA VAL A 100 -12.39 1.66 -8.66
C VAL A 100 -12.06 2.46 -7.41
N SER A 101 -13.00 2.53 -6.46
CA SER A 101 -12.71 3.17 -5.17
C SER A 101 -11.54 2.52 -4.45
N ALA A 102 -10.65 3.33 -3.87
CA ALA A 102 -9.52 2.82 -3.07
C ALA A 102 -9.98 1.92 -1.90
N VAL A 103 -11.19 2.14 -1.38
CA VAL A 103 -11.80 1.32 -0.30
C VAL A 103 -12.05 -0.12 -0.77
N ILE A 104 -12.33 -0.33 -2.05
CA ILE A 104 -12.52 -1.66 -2.65
C ILE A 104 -11.21 -2.18 -3.23
N ALA A 105 -10.48 -1.36 -3.96
CA ALA A 105 -9.24 -1.76 -4.62
C ALA A 105 -8.18 -2.27 -3.62
N ALA A 106 -8.02 -1.59 -2.48
CA ALA A 106 -7.00 -1.94 -1.50
C ALA A 106 -7.20 -3.36 -0.92
N PRO A 107 -8.34 -3.73 -0.33
CA PRO A 107 -8.53 -5.07 0.22
C PRO A 107 -8.52 -6.16 -0.85
N VAL A 108 -9.13 -5.93 -2.03
CA VAL A 108 -9.18 -6.92 -3.12
C VAL A 108 -7.77 -7.24 -3.62
N VAL A 109 -6.97 -6.21 -3.92
CA VAL A 109 -5.60 -6.40 -4.43
C VAL A 109 -4.70 -7.03 -3.37
N TRP A 110 -4.81 -6.60 -2.11
CA TRP A 110 -4.02 -7.17 -1.01
C TRP A 110 -4.31 -8.65 -0.83
N THR A 111 -5.60 -9.01 -0.67
CA THR A 111 -6.01 -10.39 -0.46
C THR A 111 -5.67 -11.27 -1.67
N GLY A 112 -5.83 -10.75 -2.90
CA GLY A 112 -5.42 -11.46 -4.11
C GLY A 112 -3.90 -11.72 -4.14
N LEU A 113 -3.07 -10.78 -3.70
CA LEU A 113 -1.63 -10.98 -3.60
C LEU A 113 -1.23 -11.91 -2.45
N GLU A 114 -1.92 -11.90 -1.31
CA GLU A 114 -1.71 -12.90 -0.25
C GLU A 114 -2.07 -14.30 -0.73
N LEU A 115 -3.18 -14.44 -1.45
CA LEU A 115 -3.59 -15.72 -2.06
C LEU A 115 -2.54 -16.19 -3.08
N ALA A 116 -2.10 -15.31 -3.98
CA ALA A 116 -1.05 -15.63 -4.95
C ALA A 116 0.25 -16.07 -4.25
N ARG A 117 0.66 -15.35 -3.20
CA ARG A 117 1.84 -15.68 -2.37
C ARG A 117 1.71 -17.06 -1.72
N GLY A 118 0.49 -17.46 -1.35
CA GLY A 118 0.21 -18.77 -0.78
C GLY A 118 0.35 -19.93 -1.78
N HIS A 119 0.45 -19.67 -3.09
CA HIS A 119 0.52 -20.69 -4.12
C HIS A 119 1.77 -20.61 -5.00
N VAL A 120 2.37 -19.44 -5.15
CA VAL A 120 3.55 -19.22 -5.99
C VAL A 120 4.82 -19.71 -5.26
N LEU A 121 5.73 -20.35 -5.99
CA LEU A 121 7.04 -20.86 -5.50
C LEU A 121 6.93 -21.75 -4.24
N GLY A 122 5.96 -22.65 -4.23
CA GLY A 122 5.75 -23.57 -3.11
C GLY A 122 4.85 -23.02 -1.99
N GLY A 123 4.43 -21.78 -2.11
CA GLY A 123 3.53 -21.13 -1.16
C GLY A 123 4.21 -20.60 0.10
N PHE A 124 3.90 -19.36 0.45
CA PHE A 124 4.39 -18.73 1.68
C PHE A 124 3.27 -17.92 2.34
N THR A 125 2.64 -18.47 3.36
CA THR A 125 1.47 -17.87 4.04
C THR A 125 1.81 -17.17 5.35
N MET A 126 3.07 -17.22 5.79
CA MET A 126 3.50 -16.61 7.05
C MET A 126 3.34 -15.07 7.02
N ALA A 127 3.07 -14.49 8.17
CA ALA A 127 2.87 -13.06 8.37
C ALA A 127 1.76 -12.45 7.48
N SER A 128 0.70 -13.21 7.19
CA SER A 128 -0.52 -12.66 6.59
C SER A 128 -1.18 -11.66 7.53
N LEU A 129 -1.85 -10.67 6.95
CA LEU A 129 -2.50 -9.60 7.72
C LEU A 129 -3.55 -10.17 8.70
N GLY A 130 -4.27 -11.21 8.31
CA GLY A 130 -5.23 -11.90 9.18
C GLY A 130 -4.59 -12.50 10.44
N HIS A 131 -3.33 -12.93 10.39
CA HIS A 131 -2.63 -13.49 11.54
C HIS A 131 -2.39 -12.48 12.67
N THR A 132 -2.46 -11.18 12.40
CA THR A 132 -2.32 -10.13 13.43
C THR A 132 -3.49 -10.11 14.40
N GLN A 133 -4.65 -10.68 14.02
CA GLN A 133 -5.90 -10.58 14.77
C GLN A 133 -6.25 -11.87 15.57
N TYR A 134 -5.33 -12.80 15.72
CA TYR A 134 -5.60 -14.10 16.34
C TYR A 134 -6.15 -14.04 17.78
N ARG A 135 -5.97 -12.91 18.47
CA ARG A 135 -6.49 -12.66 19.82
C ARG A 135 -7.90 -12.07 19.82
N TRP A 136 -8.37 -11.56 18.69
CA TRP A 136 -9.70 -10.96 18.58
C TRP A 136 -10.68 -12.00 18.03
N THR A 137 -11.22 -12.79 18.96
CA THR A 137 -12.03 -13.98 18.65
C THR A 137 -13.28 -13.66 17.83
N GLU A 138 -13.92 -12.50 18.05
CA GLU A 138 -15.09 -12.08 17.27
C GLU A 138 -14.73 -11.81 15.81
N LEU A 139 -13.58 -11.20 15.56
CA LEU A 139 -13.14 -10.91 14.20
C LEU A 139 -12.67 -12.17 13.46
N ILE A 140 -12.00 -13.09 14.15
CA ILE A 140 -11.51 -14.31 13.50
C ILE A 140 -12.63 -15.30 13.13
N GLN A 141 -13.88 -15.14 13.63
CA GLN A 141 -15.03 -15.93 13.15
C GLN A 141 -15.25 -15.80 11.64
N VAL A 142 -14.82 -14.69 11.04
CA VAL A 142 -14.83 -14.53 9.57
C VAL A 142 -13.99 -15.60 8.87
N SER A 143 -13.01 -16.21 9.57
CA SER A 143 -12.19 -17.28 9.03
C SER A 143 -12.98 -18.56 8.68
N ASP A 144 -14.13 -18.78 9.28
CA ASP A 144 -14.99 -19.92 8.97
C ASP A 144 -15.54 -19.87 7.53
N LEU A 145 -15.65 -18.65 6.97
CA LEU A 145 -16.15 -18.43 5.61
C LEU A 145 -15.03 -18.38 4.56
N ALA A 146 -13.92 -17.70 4.87
CA ALA A 146 -12.89 -17.40 3.87
C ALA A 146 -11.44 -17.54 4.41
N GLY A 147 -11.27 -18.30 5.50
CA GLY A 147 -9.97 -18.53 6.11
C GLY A 147 -9.30 -17.22 6.59
N ALA A 148 -8.00 -17.29 6.81
CA ALA A 148 -7.20 -16.13 7.22
C ALA A 148 -7.23 -14.98 6.19
N TYR A 149 -7.53 -15.29 4.92
CA TYR A 149 -7.67 -14.30 3.86
C TYR A 149 -8.89 -13.40 4.07
N GLY A 150 -10.02 -13.96 4.55
CA GLY A 150 -11.21 -13.20 4.91
C GLY A 150 -10.94 -12.21 6.04
N VAL A 151 -10.25 -12.65 7.09
CA VAL A 151 -9.84 -11.76 8.20
C VAL A 151 -8.92 -10.66 7.69
N GLY A 152 -7.91 -10.99 6.87
CA GLY A 152 -7.01 -10.02 6.24
C GLY A 152 -7.76 -9.00 5.37
N PHE A 153 -8.77 -9.47 4.62
CA PHE A 153 -9.64 -8.59 3.83
C PHE A 153 -10.37 -7.58 4.70
N VAL A 154 -10.99 -8.01 5.79
CA VAL A 154 -11.73 -7.13 6.71
C VAL A 154 -10.79 -6.09 7.34
N VAL A 155 -9.62 -6.51 7.82
CA VAL A 155 -8.62 -5.59 8.39
C VAL A 155 -8.18 -4.55 7.36
N MET A 156 -7.88 -4.97 6.13
CA MET A 156 -7.50 -4.06 5.05
C MET A 156 -8.66 -3.13 4.65
N PHE A 157 -9.88 -3.63 4.63
CA PHE A 157 -11.07 -2.84 4.33
C PHE A 157 -11.28 -1.74 5.37
N LEU A 158 -11.19 -2.07 6.67
CA LEU A 158 -11.28 -1.09 7.75
C LEU A 158 -10.15 -0.05 7.66
N ALA A 159 -8.92 -0.47 7.39
CA ALA A 159 -7.80 0.44 7.16
C ALA A 159 -8.05 1.36 5.95
N ALA A 160 -8.70 0.86 4.89
CA ALA A 160 -9.04 1.65 3.71
C ALA A 160 -10.14 2.68 3.99
N CYS A 161 -11.14 2.32 4.79
CA CYS A 161 -12.16 3.26 5.27
C CYS A 161 -11.55 4.39 6.09
N LEU A 162 -10.68 4.05 7.06
CA LEU A 162 -9.95 5.03 7.86
C LEU A 162 -9.03 5.91 6.99
N GLY A 163 -8.29 5.28 6.09
CA GLY A 163 -7.40 5.97 5.17
C GLY A 163 -8.13 6.94 4.23
N ARG A 164 -9.40 6.66 3.90
CA ARG A 164 -10.24 7.58 3.10
C ARG A 164 -10.57 8.88 3.83
N MET A 165 -10.67 8.85 5.15
CA MET A 165 -10.96 10.03 5.97
C MET A 165 -9.79 11.01 6.04
N LEU A 166 -8.56 10.54 5.71
CA LEU A 166 -7.39 11.40 5.72
C LEU A 166 -7.36 12.27 4.45
N PRO A 167 -7.08 13.59 4.59
CA PRO A 167 -6.87 14.47 3.44
C PRO A 167 -5.60 14.03 2.71
N VAL A 168 -5.69 13.87 1.38
CA VAL A 168 -4.52 13.64 0.52
C VAL A 168 -4.08 15.00 0.00
N ALA A 169 -2.98 15.54 0.54
CA ALA A 169 -2.36 16.73 0.01
C ALA A 169 -1.69 16.39 -1.33
N ASP A 170 -2.22 16.93 -2.42
CA ASP A 170 -1.52 16.94 -3.69
C ASP A 170 -0.39 17.96 -3.61
N THR A 171 0.84 17.52 -3.71
CA THR A 171 2.05 18.34 -3.63
C THR A 171 2.27 19.23 -4.88
N SER A 172 1.27 19.40 -5.73
CA SER A 172 1.33 20.22 -6.94
C SER A 172 1.12 21.73 -6.73
N SER A 173 0.86 22.19 -5.51
CA SER A 173 0.63 23.63 -5.22
C SER A 173 1.84 24.36 -4.64
N GLY A 174 3.06 23.99 -5.00
CA GLY A 174 4.30 24.55 -4.43
C GLY A 174 5.28 25.16 -5.44
N SER A 175 4.84 25.65 -6.61
CA SER A 175 5.67 26.56 -7.44
C SER A 175 4.81 27.42 -8.37
N GLY A 176 3.94 28.22 -7.79
CA GLY A 176 3.21 29.29 -8.45
C GLY A 176 3.71 30.62 -7.89
N GLY A 177 4.93 31.00 -8.26
CA GLY A 177 5.44 32.34 -8.03
C GLY A 177 4.51 33.37 -8.66
N GLY A 178 4.28 34.45 -7.92
CA GLY A 178 3.91 35.78 -8.34
C GLY A 178 2.92 35.89 -9.52
N ALA A 179 1.64 35.90 -9.23
CA ALA A 179 0.67 36.43 -10.17
C ALA A 179 0.94 37.95 -10.32
N ALA A 180 1.63 38.33 -11.39
CA ALA A 180 1.64 39.71 -11.83
C ALA A 180 0.18 40.14 -12.13
N PRO A 181 -0.24 41.36 -11.76
CA PRO A 181 -1.59 41.82 -12.02
C PRO A 181 -1.82 41.88 -13.55
N ARG A 182 -2.80 41.13 -14.04
CA ARG A 182 -3.24 41.20 -15.43
C ARG A 182 -3.85 42.57 -15.67
N GLY A 183 -3.16 43.39 -16.44
CA GLY A 183 -3.72 44.65 -16.97
C GLY A 183 -4.98 44.40 -17.80
N PRO A 184 -5.83 45.43 -17.97
CA PRO A 184 -7.13 45.27 -18.61
C PRO A 184 -7.00 44.78 -20.07
N GLN A 185 -7.63 43.68 -20.36
CA GLN A 185 -7.71 43.13 -21.73
C GLN A 185 -8.52 44.10 -22.61
N ARG A 186 -7.81 44.76 -23.54
CA ARG A 186 -8.43 45.56 -24.59
C ARG A 186 -9.29 44.64 -25.49
N ALA A 187 -10.59 44.86 -25.46
CA ALA A 187 -11.55 44.23 -26.37
C ALA A 187 -11.16 44.52 -27.84
N SER A 188 -10.71 43.53 -28.56
CA SER A 188 -10.52 43.62 -30.01
C SER A 188 -11.88 43.43 -30.67
N ARG A 189 -12.39 44.51 -31.26
CA ARG A 189 -13.56 44.52 -32.12
C ARG A 189 -13.37 43.56 -33.30
N GLY A 190 -14.25 42.56 -33.43
CA GLY A 190 -14.35 41.70 -34.56
C GLY A 190 -14.62 42.46 -35.83
N ARG A 191 -13.80 42.28 -36.87
CA ARG A 191 -14.10 42.62 -38.25
C ARG A 191 -14.82 41.43 -38.88
N PHE A 192 -16.08 41.65 -39.19
CA PHE A 192 -16.84 40.81 -40.11
C PHE A 192 -16.21 41.01 -41.52
N VAL A 193 -15.70 39.95 -42.10
CA VAL A 193 -15.40 39.88 -43.54
C VAL A 193 -16.49 39.04 -44.17
N LEU A 194 -17.36 39.70 -44.94
CA LEU A 194 -18.28 39.05 -45.90
C LEU A 194 -17.45 38.63 -47.12
N TRP A 195 -17.64 37.40 -47.50
CA TRP A 195 -17.15 36.86 -48.76
C TRP A 195 -18.26 36.91 -49.80
N PRO A 196 -18.01 37.29 -51.05
CA PRO A 196 -18.94 37.15 -52.16
C PRO A 196 -19.08 35.70 -52.63
#